data_fe2d9f25d25fb1b58c32fadb4c442bec
#
_entry.id   fe2d9f25d25fb1b58c32fadb4c442bec
#
_cell.length_a   1.000
_cell.length_b   1.000
_cell.length_c   1.000
_cell.angle_alpha   90.00
_cell.angle_beta   90.00
_cell.angle_gamma   90.00
#
_symmetry.space_group_name_H-M   'P 1'
#
loop_
_entity.id
_entity.type
_entity.pdbx_description
1 polymer ?
#
loop_
_entity_poly.entity_id
_entity_poly.type
_entity_poly.pdbx_seq_one_letter_code
_entity_poly.pdbx_strand_id
1 'polypeptide(L)'
;MATLQQALKRIDTICPNAWDDAAKLLWLNECESMIQTRILGIAPGECVTYDANSDRSTVLLVPAPFDRLYVYYVIAMCDYAAHETSHYADSMALFNAALDEYAKWYQRTNGAAASVPGAAVQIAANTAARHSHANKRVLDGITAAKTAAWDGKSSFSGRYADLTGKPAALKNPNALTIKIGGTTVTYDGSAAKTVTIADGSEVAY
;
A
#
# COMPACT_ATOMS: atom_id res chain seq x y z
N MET A 1 -19.52 -11.39 29.42
CA MET A 1 -20.48 -10.49 28.74
C MET A 1 -21.36 -9.90 29.83
N ALA A 2 -21.64 -8.59 29.75
CA ALA A 2 -22.54 -7.93 30.72
C ALA A 2 -24.00 -8.31 30.46
N THR A 3 -24.80 -8.40 31.50
CA THR A 3 -26.26 -8.52 31.39
C THR A 3 -26.91 -7.14 31.37
N LEU A 4 -28.17 -7.06 30.92
CA LEU A 4 -28.98 -5.84 30.99
C LEU A 4 -28.96 -5.22 32.40
N GLN A 5 -29.14 -6.02 33.46
CA GLN A 5 -29.10 -5.54 34.80
C GLN A 5 -27.74 -5.00 35.23
N GLN A 6 -26.67 -5.67 34.81
CA GLN A 6 -25.31 -5.21 35.11
C GLN A 6 -24.99 -3.89 34.41
N ALA A 7 -25.43 -3.72 33.17
CA ALA A 7 -25.27 -2.47 32.42
C ALA A 7 -26.03 -1.31 33.08
N LEU A 8 -27.32 -1.49 33.42
CA LEU A 8 -28.11 -0.49 34.09
C LEU A 8 -27.51 -0.10 35.43
N LYS A 9 -27.15 -1.07 36.27
CA LYS A 9 -26.53 -0.81 37.56
C LYS A 9 -25.21 -0.04 37.42
N ARG A 10 -24.42 -0.36 36.42
CA ARG A 10 -23.14 0.33 36.14
C ARG A 10 -23.36 1.77 35.74
N ILE A 11 -24.39 2.03 34.90
CA ILE A 11 -24.79 3.39 34.50
C ILE A 11 -25.14 4.21 35.73
N ASP A 12 -26.01 3.71 36.61
CA ASP A 12 -26.44 4.40 37.81
C ASP A 12 -25.32 4.63 38.83
N THR A 13 -24.34 3.74 38.84
CA THR A 13 -23.15 3.88 39.71
C THR A 13 -22.21 4.98 39.20
N ILE A 14 -22.03 5.08 37.88
CA ILE A 14 -21.08 6.04 37.27
C ILE A 14 -21.72 7.42 37.15
N CYS A 15 -22.98 7.48 36.71
CA CYS A 15 -23.73 8.69 36.53
C CYS A 15 -25.07 8.58 37.28
N PRO A 16 -25.11 8.94 38.60
CA PRO A 16 -26.37 9.00 39.33
C PRO A 16 -27.34 9.95 38.61
N ASN A 17 -28.52 9.45 38.27
CA ASN A 17 -29.50 10.18 37.48
C ASN A 17 -30.93 9.88 37.93
N ALA A 18 -31.89 10.68 37.51
CA ALA A 18 -33.31 10.52 37.87
C ALA A 18 -34.10 9.72 36.79
N TRP A 19 -33.47 9.23 35.76
CA TRP A 19 -34.12 8.48 34.68
C TRP A 19 -34.45 7.06 35.16
N ASP A 20 -35.64 6.60 34.81
CA ASP A 20 -36.07 5.25 35.13
C ASP A 20 -35.38 4.20 34.24
N ASP A 21 -35.49 2.95 34.61
CA ASP A 21 -34.94 1.85 33.85
C ASP A 21 -35.56 1.73 32.46
N ALA A 22 -36.82 2.14 32.27
CA ALA A 22 -37.48 2.04 30.96
C ALA A 22 -36.85 3.00 29.97
N ALA A 23 -36.56 4.24 30.36
CA ALA A 23 -35.86 5.20 29.51
C ALA A 23 -34.43 4.73 29.16
N LYS A 24 -33.70 4.22 30.17
CA LYS A 24 -32.32 3.71 29.94
C LYS A 24 -32.32 2.48 29.04
N LEU A 25 -33.33 1.61 29.15
CA LEU A 25 -33.48 0.47 28.23
C LEU A 25 -33.76 0.89 26.80
N LEU A 26 -34.56 1.95 26.58
CA LEU A 26 -34.80 2.48 25.25
C LEU A 26 -33.47 2.90 24.60
N TRP A 27 -32.66 3.68 25.29
CA TRP A 27 -31.34 4.10 24.79
C TRP A 27 -30.36 2.94 24.63
N LEU A 28 -30.38 1.97 25.56
CA LEU A 28 -29.55 0.78 25.44
C LEU A 28 -29.95 -0.03 24.18
N ASN A 29 -31.24 -0.13 23.89
CA ASN A 29 -31.76 -0.78 22.72
C ASN A 29 -31.38 -0.05 21.40
N GLU A 30 -31.38 1.27 21.41
CA GLU A 30 -30.87 2.09 20.28
C GLU A 30 -29.39 1.80 20.03
N CYS A 31 -28.59 1.77 21.08
CA CYS A 31 -27.16 1.43 21.00
C CYS A 31 -26.95 0.03 20.41
N GLU A 32 -27.68 -0.95 20.93
CA GLU A 32 -27.60 -2.34 20.48
C GLU A 32 -28.02 -2.48 19.01
N SER A 33 -29.09 -1.82 18.61
CA SER A 33 -29.58 -1.81 17.23
C SER A 33 -28.56 -1.17 16.27
N MET A 34 -27.89 -0.10 16.71
CA MET A 34 -26.80 0.53 15.98
C MET A 34 -25.63 -0.44 15.78
N ILE A 35 -25.25 -1.18 16.80
CA ILE A 35 -24.17 -2.17 16.74
C ILE A 35 -24.55 -3.31 15.80
N GLN A 36 -25.78 -3.85 15.94
CA GLN A 36 -26.28 -4.93 15.11
C GLN A 36 -26.27 -4.56 13.62
N THR A 37 -26.74 -3.36 13.29
CA THR A 37 -26.84 -2.93 11.90
C THR A 37 -25.49 -2.51 11.31
N ARG A 38 -24.68 -1.73 12.05
CA ARG A 38 -23.44 -1.12 11.52
C ARG A 38 -22.21 -2.03 11.60
N ILE A 39 -22.14 -2.88 12.62
CA ILE A 39 -20.97 -3.72 12.86
C ILE A 39 -21.25 -5.19 12.52
N LEU A 40 -22.39 -5.71 12.95
CA LEU A 40 -22.73 -7.12 12.72
C LEU A 40 -23.39 -7.36 11.37
N GLY A 41 -23.90 -6.31 10.69
CA GLY A 41 -24.55 -6.41 9.37
C GLY A 41 -25.92 -7.06 9.42
N ILE A 42 -26.58 -7.05 10.59
CA ILE A 42 -27.94 -7.59 10.77
C ILE A 42 -28.96 -6.62 10.15
N ALA A 43 -29.95 -7.15 9.41
CA ALA A 43 -30.98 -6.32 8.84
C ALA A 43 -31.84 -5.66 9.94
N PRO A 44 -32.31 -4.41 9.79
CA PRO A 44 -33.05 -3.70 10.84
C PRO A 44 -34.26 -4.45 11.41
N GLY A 45 -34.97 -5.22 10.57
CA GLY A 45 -36.12 -6.03 11.00
C GLY A 45 -35.77 -7.31 11.77
N GLU A 46 -34.48 -7.68 11.80
CA GLU A 46 -34.00 -8.88 12.48
C GLU A 46 -33.22 -8.54 13.78
N CYS A 47 -33.11 -7.25 14.12
CA CYS A 47 -32.41 -6.82 15.31
C CYS A 47 -33.10 -7.32 16.56
N VAL A 48 -32.29 -7.83 17.50
CA VAL A 48 -32.77 -8.13 18.86
C VAL A 48 -33.08 -6.81 19.54
N THR A 49 -34.24 -6.75 20.20
CA THR A 49 -34.72 -5.57 20.92
C THR A 49 -35.08 -5.94 22.36
N TYR A 50 -35.00 -4.99 23.26
CA TYR A 50 -35.34 -5.13 24.67
C TYR A 50 -36.45 -4.16 25.05
N ASP A 51 -37.34 -4.59 25.92
CA ASP A 51 -38.43 -3.79 26.46
C ASP A 51 -38.47 -3.87 28.01
N ALA A 52 -39.46 -3.22 28.63
CA ALA A 52 -39.62 -3.22 30.07
C ALA A 52 -39.85 -4.62 30.68
N ASN A 53 -40.34 -5.57 29.85
CA ASN A 53 -40.62 -6.95 30.28
C ASN A 53 -39.47 -7.90 29.95
N SER A 54 -38.43 -7.42 29.28
CA SER A 54 -37.28 -8.24 28.95
C SER A 54 -36.57 -8.74 30.21
N ASP A 55 -36.15 -10.01 30.15
CA ASP A 55 -35.40 -10.60 31.27
C ASP A 55 -34.09 -9.83 31.48
N ARG A 56 -33.93 -9.29 32.69
CA ARG A 56 -32.76 -8.53 33.10
C ARG A 56 -31.47 -9.34 33.13
N SER A 57 -31.57 -10.66 33.12
CA SER A 57 -30.42 -11.57 33.00
C SER A 57 -29.95 -11.74 31.53
N THR A 58 -30.69 -11.19 30.55
CA THR A 58 -30.31 -11.23 29.14
C THR A 58 -28.91 -10.63 28.92
N VAL A 59 -28.09 -11.38 28.20
CA VAL A 59 -26.70 -11.01 27.94
C VAL A 59 -26.65 -10.09 26.72
N LEU A 60 -25.93 -8.98 26.86
CA LEU A 60 -25.71 -8.03 25.78
C LEU A 60 -24.73 -8.58 24.72
N LEU A 61 -24.84 -8.14 23.49
CA LEU A 61 -24.06 -8.66 22.34
C LEU A 61 -22.56 -8.32 22.46
N VAL A 62 -22.23 -7.15 22.96
CA VAL A 62 -20.84 -6.71 23.01
C VAL A 62 -20.13 -7.34 24.22
N PRO A 63 -19.05 -8.10 24.00
CA PRO A 63 -18.32 -8.74 25.09
C PRO A 63 -17.42 -7.74 25.84
N ALA A 64 -17.08 -8.09 27.08
CA ALA A 64 -15.98 -7.41 27.77
C ALA A 64 -14.67 -7.64 26.97
N PRO A 65 -13.77 -6.65 26.91
CA PRO A 65 -13.75 -5.37 27.63
C PRO A 65 -14.52 -4.24 26.95
N PHE A 66 -15.19 -4.50 25.83
CA PHE A 66 -15.84 -3.47 25.00
C PHE A 66 -17.22 -3.06 25.49
N ASP A 67 -17.82 -3.80 26.42
CA ASP A 67 -19.17 -3.59 26.95
C ASP A 67 -19.38 -2.24 27.66
N ARG A 68 -18.30 -1.53 27.96
CA ARG A 68 -18.34 -0.15 28.48
C ARG A 68 -18.99 0.86 27.51
N LEU A 69 -19.02 0.55 26.20
CA LEU A 69 -19.65 1.43 25.20
C LEU A 69 -21.15 1.65 25.48
N TYR A 70 -21.85 0.65 26.03
CA TYR A 70 -23.25 0.80 26.43
C TYR A 70 -23.41 1.86 27.52
N VAL A 71 -22.50 1.87 28.49
CA VAL A 71 -22.50 2.84 29.58
C VAL A 71 -22.28 4.25 29.04
N TYR A 72 -21.31 4.43 28.17
CA TYR A 72 -21.02 5.74 27.57
C TYR A 72 -22.17 6.27 26.73
N TYR A 73 -22.81 5.40 25.94
CA TYR A 73 -23.96 5.80 25.13
C TYR A 73 -25.14 6.24 25.99
N VAL A 74 -25.53 5.43 26.99
CA VAL A 74 -26.69 5.76 27.84
C VAL A 74 -26.43 7.00 28.68
N ILE A 75 -25.21 7.20 29.21
CA ILE A 75 -24.84 8.44 29.88
C ILE A 75 -24.96 9.64 28.95
N ALA A 76 -24.45 9.55 27.72
CA ALA A 76 -24.61 10.60 26.75
C ALA A 76 -26.08 10.94 26.48
N MET A 77 -26.94 9.93 26.39
CA MET A 77 -28.38 10.17 26.20
C MET A 77 -29.05 10.78 27.43
N CYS A 78 -28.60 10.45 28.64
CA CYS A 78 -29.02 11.12 29.88
C CYS A 78 -28.64 12.61 29.84
N ASP A 79 -27.39 12.93 29.46
CA ASP A 79 -26.91 14.32 29.36
C ASP A 79 -27.67 15.09 28.27
N TYR A 80 -27.92 14.45 27.11
CA TYR A 80 -28.74 15.03 26.05
C TYR A 80 -30.15 15.37 26.52
N ALA A 81 -30.82 14.44 27.21
CA ALA A 81 -32.17 14.62 27.72
C ALA A 81 -32.24 15.66 28.86
N ALA A 82 -31.13 15.85 29.58
CA ALA A 82 -30.98 16.91 30.58
C ALA A 82 -30.55 18.27 29.98
N HIS A 83 -30.38 18.37 28.69
CA HIS A 83 -29.87 19.56 27.98
C HIS A 83 -28.43 19.97 28.37
N GLU A 84 -27.62 19.04 28.88
CA GLU A 84 -26.21 19.24 29.24
C GLU A 84 -25.29 19.00 28.03
N THR A 85 -25.28 19.95 27.10
CA THR A 85 -24.65 19.77 25.76
C THR A 85 -23.15 19.50 25.80
N SER A 86 -22.41 20.06 26.77
CA SER A 86 -20.97 19.82 26.94
C SER A 86 -20.69 18.40 27.40
N HIS A 87 -21.43 17.94 28.41
CA HIS A 87 -21.29 16.58 28.94
C HIS A 87 -21.71 15.54 27.88
N TYR A 88 -22.80 15.83 27.14
CA TYR A 88 -23.20 15.01 26.00
C TYR A 88 -22.07 14.86 24.99
N ALA A 89 -21.40 15.94 24.60
CA ALA A 89 -20.32 15.90 23.62
C ALA A 89 -19.15 15.04 24.10
N ASP A 90 -18.76 15.17 25.37
CA ASP A 90 -17.68 14.39 25.97
C ASP A 90 -18.04 12.90 26.07
N SER A 91 -19.25 12.59 26.56
CA SER A 91 -19.74 11.21 26.67
C SER A 91 -19.87 10.54 25.29
N MET A 92 -20.34 11.28 24.26
CA MET A 92 -20.41 10.78 22.88
C MET A 92 -19.02 10.57 22.26
N ALA A 93 -18.04 11.38 22.59
CA ALA A 93 -16.67 11.17 22.14
C ALA A 93 -16.10 9.85 22.70
N LEU A 94 -16.34 9.57 23.99
CA LEU A 94 -15.94 8.30 24.61
C LEU A 94 -16.68 7.11 24.00
N PHE A 95 -17.99 7.26 23.74
CA PHE A 95 -18.76 6.22 23.05
C PHE A 95 -18.20 5.93 21.66
N ASN A 96 -17.99 6.96 20.84
CA ASN A 96 -17.51 6.80 19.48
C ASN A 96 -16.12 6.12 19.47
N ALA A 97 -15.23 6.48 20.39
CA ALA A 97 -13.92 5.84 20.50
C ALA A 97 -14.05 4.35 20.88
N ALA A 98 -14.93 4.02 21.84
CA ALA A 98 -15.16 2.64 22.26
C ALA A 98 -15.86 1.80 21.17
N LEU A 99 -16.77 2.40 20.42
CA LEU A 99 -17.45 1.77 19.30
C LEU A 99 -16.46 1.45 18.16
N ASP A 100 -15.57 2.39 17.82
CA ASP A 100 -14.54 2.21 16.82
C ASP A 100 -13.54 1.11 17.23
N GLU A 101 -13.16 1.07 18.51
CA GLU A 101 -12.30 0.01 19.06
C GLU A 101 -12.96 -1.38 18.94
N TYR A 102 -14.25 -1.48 19.28
CA TYR A 102 -15.01 -2.71 19.13
C TYR A 102 -15.16 -3.12 17.68
N ALA A 103 -15.47 -2.18 16.78
CA ALA A 103 -15.62 -2.45 15.35
C ALA A 103 -14.31 -2.99 14.75
N LYS A 104 -13.17 -2.38 15.08
CA LYS A 104 -11.84 -2.85 14.66
C LYS A 104 -11.53 -4.26 15.19
N TRP A 105 -11.86 -4.52 16.46
CA TRP A 105 -11.68 -5.85 17.04
C TRP A 105 -12.56 -6.87 16.34
N TYR A 106 -13.85 -6.56 16.16
CA TYR A 106 -14.82 -7.45 15.52
C TYR A 106 -14.39 -7.79 14.08
N GLN A 107 -13.96 -6.80 13.31
CA GLN A 107 -13.46 -7.00 11.95
C GLN A 107 -12.21 -7.90 11.92
N ARG A 108 -11.27 -7.73 12.85
CA ARG A 108 -10.08 -8.59 12.93
C ARG A 108 -10.41 -10.03 13.30
N THR A 109 -11.42 -10.22 14.15
CA THR A 109 -11.78 -11.55 14.68
C THR A 109 -12.73 -12.30 13.75
N ASN A 110 -13.61 -11.58 13.06
CA ASN A 110 -14.66 -12.14 12.21
C ASN A 110 -14.46 -11.75 10.72
N GLY A 111 -13.32 -11.25 10.37
CA GLY A 111 -12.96 -10.45 9.19
C GLY A 111 -13.24 -11.01 7.80
N ALA A 112 -13.84 -12.18 7.66
CA ALA A 112 -14.36 -12.63 6.36
C ALA A 112 -15.86 -12.34 6.17
N ALA A 113 -16.60 -12.03 7.25
CA ALA A 113 -18.04 -11.87 7.23
C ALA A 113 -18.52 -10.41 7.32
N ALA A 114 -17.72 -9.51 7.87
CA ALA A 114 -18.05 -8.09 7.90
C ALA A 114 -17.56 -7.40 6.62
N SER A 115 -18.27 -7.61 5.52
CA SER A 115 -18.04 -6.80 4.33
C SER A 115 -18.43 -5.36 4.68
N VAL A 116 -17.46 -4.49 4.86
CA VAL A 116 -17.71 -3.05 4.82
C VAL A 116 -18.44 -2.80 3.50
N PRO A 117 -19.68 -2.23 3.52
CA PRO A 117 -20.39 -1.95 2.28
C PRO A 117 -19.49 -1.16 1.34
N GLY A 118 -19.20 -1.70 0.17
CA GLY A 118 -18.27 -1.11 -0.78
C GLY A 118 -16.81 -1.62 -0.70
N ALA A 119 -16.39 -2.33 0.35
CA ALA A 119 -15.02 -2.86 0.40
C ALA A 119 -14.72 -3.85 -0.73
N ALA A 120 -15.66 -4.70 -1.09
CA ALA A 120 -15.53 -5.61 -2.23
C ALA A 120 -15.36 -4.84 -3.55
N VAL A 121 -16.14 -3.76 -3.73
CA VAL A 121 -16.04 -2.87 -4.90
C VAL A 121 -14.69 -2.14 -4.89
N GLN A 122 -14.25 -1.66 -3.74
CA GLN A 122 -12.95 -1.00 -3.58
C GLN A 122 -11.79 -1.96 -3.82
N ILE A 123 -11.87 -3.18 -3.32
CA ILE A 123 -10.86 -4.23 -3.56
C ILE A 123 -10.84 -4.61 -5.04
N ALA A 124 -12.01 -4.76 -5.68
CA ALA A 124 -12.11 -5.03 -7.10
C ALA A 124 -11.52 -3.88 -7.93
N ALA A 125 -11.85 -2.62 -7.60
CA ALA A 125 -11.30 -1.43 -8.24
C ALA A 125 -9.78 -1.34 -8.05
N ASN A 126 -9.27 -1.58 -6.85
CA ASN A 126 -7.83 -1.59 -6.56
C ASN A 126 -7.13 -2.76 -7.29
N THR A 127 -7.79 -3.91 -7.42
CA THR A 127 -7.27 -5.07 -8.15
C THR A 127 -7.24 -4.78 -9.65
N ALA A 128 -8.26 -4.13 -10.19
CA ALA A 128 -8.30 -3.68 -11.59
C ALA A 128 -7.29 -2.57 -11.89
N ALA A 129 -7.06 -1.66 -10.94
CA ALA A 129 -6.05 -0.61 -11.02
C ALA A 129 -4.61 -1.13 -10.84
N ARG A 130 -4.42 -2.36 -10.33
CA ARG A 130 -3.13 -3.04 -10.31
C ARG A 130 -2.73 -3.32 -11.75
N HIS A 131 -1.96 -2.40 -12.33
CA HIS A 131 -1.43 -2.61 -13.66
C HIS A 131 -0.48 -3.84 -13.65
N SER A 132 -0.73 -4.75 -14.56
CA SER A 132 0.22 -5.81 -14.88
C SER A 132 1.11 -5.29 -15.99
N HIS A 133 2.40 -5.22 -15.74
CA HIS A 133 3.34 -4.96 -16.83
C HIS A 133 3.34 -6.17 -17.77
N ALA A 134 3.03 -5.96 -19.05
CA ALA A 134 3.13 -7.00 -20.06
C ALA A 134 4.56 -7.60 -20.11
N ASN A 135 5.56 -6.82 -19.71
CA ASN A 135 6.96 -7.20 -19.62
C ASN A 135 7.39 -7.69 -18.21
N LYS A 136 6.46 -7.90 -17.27
CA LYS A 136 6.78 -8.38 -15.90
C LYS A 136 7.67 -9.63 -15.94
N ARG A 137 7.36 -10.57 -16.83
CA ARG A 137 8.13 -11.80 -16.98
C ARG A 137 9.58 -11.55 -17.45
N VAL A 138 9.81 -10.49 -18.21
CA VAL A 138 11.16 -10.07 -18.59
C VAL A 138 11.88 -9.43 -17.41
N LEU A 139 11.18 -8.56 -16.67
CA LEU A 139 11.72 -7.91 -15.47
C LEU A 139 12.05 -8.92 -14.38
N ASP A 140 11.19 -9.91 -14.15
CA ASP A 140 11.44 -11.00 -13.18
C ASP A 140 12.68 -11.84 -13.58
N GLY A 141 13.05 -11.83 -14.86
CA GLY A 141 14.26 -12.48 -15.37
C GLY A 141 15.54 -11.66 -15.18
N ILE A 142 15.45 -10.42 -14.67
CA ILE A 142 16.62 -9.59 -14.32
C ILE A 142 17.08 -10.00 -12.92
N THR A 143 18.00 -10.97 -12.89
CA THR A 143 18.58 -11.47 -11.64
C THR A 143 19.81 -10.65 -11.24
N ALA A 144 20.21 -10.73 -9.98
CA ALA A 144 21.46 -10.12 -9.49
C ALA A 144 22.69 -10.55 -10.32
N ALA A 145 22.71 -11.78 -10.81
CA ALA A 145 23.78 -12.27 -11.68
C ALA A 145 23.79 -11.55 -13.03
N LYS A 146 22.61 -11.24 -13.60
CA LYS A 146 22.53 -10.48 -14.87
C LYS A 146 22.94 -9.03 -14.69
N THR A 147 22.52 -8.38 -13.60
CA THR A 147 22.93 -7.00 -13.31
C THR A 147 24.45 -6.92 -13.09
N ALA A 148 25.02 -7.83 -12.32
CA ALA A 148 26.49 -7.89 -12.16
C ALA A 148 27.22 -8.15 -13.47
N ALA A 149 26.65 -9.00 -14.37
CA ALA A 149 27.22 -9.22 -15.69
C ALA A 149 27.12 -7.98 -16.60
N TRP A 150 26.08 -7.17 -16.46
CA TRP A 150 25.93 -5.90 -17.19
C TRP A 150 26.87 -4.85 -16.66
N ASP A 151 26.99 -4.73 -15.32
CA ASP A 151 27.92 -3.82 -14.66
C ASP A 151 29.38 -4.16 -15.02
N GLY A 152 29.70 -5.46 -15.12
CA GLY A 152 31.00 -5.92 -15.59
C GLY A 152 31.28 -5.59 -17.08
N LYS A 153 30.24 -5.41 -17.89
CA LYS A 153 30.38 -4.95 -19.31
C LYS A 153 30.54 -3.44 -19.43
N SER A 154 30.16 -2.68 -18.43
CA SER A 154 30.30 -1.22 -18.41
C SER A 154 31.74 -0.74 -18.14
N SER A 155 32.69 -1.67 -17.96
CA SER A 155 34.10 -1.37 -17.80
C SER A 155 34.83 -0.96 -19.12
N PHE A 156 34.07 -0.79 -20.22
CA PHE A 156 34.63 -0.23 -21.45
C PHE A 156 35.03 1.23 -21.25
N SER A 157 36.32 1.48 -21.20
CA SER A 157 36.88 2.82 -20.95
C SER A 157 36.66 3.81 -22.07
N GLY A 158 36.10 3.40 -23.21
CA GLY A 158 36.04 4.16 -24.45
C GLY A 158 37.35 4.20 -25.23
N ARG A 159 38.41 3.58 -24.72
CA ARG A 159 39.71 3.56 -25.37
C ARG A 159 39.77 2.41 -26.34
N TYR A 160 40.29 2.68 -27.52
CA TYR A 160 40.52 1.65 -28.56
C TYR A 160 41.42 0.50 -28.05
N ALA A 161 42.30 0.82 -27.10
CA ALA A 161 43.18 -0.20 -26.50
C ALA A 161 42.45 -1.32 -25.79
N ASP A 162 41.24 -1.06 -25.21
CA ASP A 162 40.48 -2.01 -24.38
C ASP A 162 39.57 -2.92 -25.19
N LEU A 163 39.50 -2.73 -26.52
CA LEU A 163 38.72 -3.61 -27.39
C LEU A 163 39.47 -4.94 -27.57
N THR A 164 38.77 -6.04 -27.38
CA THR A 164 39.25 -7.40 -27.67
C THR A 164 39.01 -7.73 -29.14
N GLY A 165 39.91 -8.46 -29.77
CA GLY A 165 39.80 -8.87 -31.17
C GLY A 165 40.04 -7.75 -32.20
N LYS A 166 40.56 -6.60 -31.76
CA LYS A 166 40.94 -5.53 -32.67
C LYS A 166 42.17 -5.91 -33.51
N PRO A 167 42.31 -5.43 -34.75
CA PRO A 167 43.54 -5.55 -35.48
C PRO A 167 44.71 -4.90 -34.76
N ALA A 168 45.87 -5.54 -34.76
CA ALA A 168 47.08 -5.01 -34.11
C ALA A 168 47.51 -3.65 -34.68
N ALA A 169 47.13 -3.36 -35.88
CA ALA A 169 47.31 -2.07 -36.53
C ALA A 169 46.13 -1.78 -37.48
N LEU A 170 45.69 -0.52 -37.49
CA LEU A 170 44.75 -0.06 -38.53
C LEU A 170 45.48 0.01 -39.84
N LYS A 171 45.24 -0.97 -40.68
CA LYS A 171 45.78 -0.93 -42.06
C LYS A 171 44.87 -0.08 -42.95
N ASN A 172 45.47 0.76 -43.77
CA ASN A 172 44.71 1.42 -44.82
C ASN A 172 44.16 0.34 -45.78
N PRO A 173 42.84 0.23 -45.97
CA PRO A 173 42.24 -0.78 -46.86
C PRO A 173 42.73 -0.68 -48.31
N ASN A 174 43.16 0.51 -48.72
CA ASN A 174 43.68 0.76 -50.07
C ASN A 174 45.15 1.19 -49.96
N ALA A 175 46.04 0.25 -50.18
CA ALA A 175 47.47 0.56 -50.15
C ALA A 175 47.79 1.60 -51.24
N LEU A 176 48.48 2.67 -50.85
CA LEU A 176 48.99 3.66 -51.83
C LEU A 176 50.23 3.10 -52.49
N THR A 177 50.20 3.02 -53.80
CA THR A 177 51.34 2.62 -54.63
C THR A 177 51.92 3.82 -55.38
N ILE A 178 53.14 4.14 -55.09
CA ILE A 178 53.87 5.26 -55.67
C ILE A 178 54.93 4.64 -56.66
N LYS A 179 54.93 5.07 -57.90
CA LYS A 179 55.94 4.68 -58.89
C LYS A 179 56.79 5.89 -59.25
N ILE A 180 58.08 5.76 -59.06
CA ILE A 180 59.07 6.83 -59.36
C ILE A 180 60.23 6.20 -60.05
N GLY A 181 60.52 6.64 -61.28
CA GLY A 181 61.68 6.20 -62.09
C GLY A 181 61.85 4.69 -62.22
N GLY A 182 60.76 3.93 -62.41
CA GLY A 182 60.80 2.47 -62.51
C GLY A 182 60.74 1.75 -61.15
N THR A 183 60.87 2.43 -60.00
CA THR A 183 60.74 1.88 -58.66
C THR A 183 59.34 2.03 -58.17
N THR A 184 58.76 0.94 -57.68
CA THR A 184 57.44 0.94 -57.03
C THR A 184 57.59 0.86 -55.55
N VAL A 185 56.97 1.79 -54.83
CA VAL A 185 56.88 1.79 -53.35
C VAL A 185 55.42 1.69 -52.94
N THR A 186 55.10 0.69 -52.18
CA THR A 186 53.73 0.52 -51.60
C THR A 186 53.71 0.94 -50.18
N TYR A 187 52.72 1.75 -49.83
CA TYR A 187 52.46 2.20 -48.41
C TYR A 187 51.12 1.65 -47.99
N ASP A 188 51.12 0.76 -47.04
CA ASP A 188 49.95 0.13 -46.46
C ASP A 188 49.47 0.73 -45.11
N GLY A 189 50.13 1.80 -44.68
CA GLY A 189 49.83 2.49 -43.43
C GLY A 189 50.35 1.77 -42.19
N SER A 190 51.05 0.65 -42.30
CA SER A 190 51.55 -0.12 -41.16
C SER A 190 52.77 0.51 -40.44
N ALA A 191 53.56 1.28 -41.17
CA ALA A 191 54.75 2.01 -40.70
C ALA A 191 55.04 3.24 -41.54
N ALA A 192 55.71 4.23 -40.96
CA ALA A 192 56.15 5.37 -41.75
C ALA A 192 57.12 4.92 -42.86
N LYS A 193 56.93 5.41 -44.07
CA LYS A 193 57.84 5.19 -45.19
C LYS A 193 58.28 6.51 -45.74
N THR A 194 59.58 6.63 -45.94
CA THR A 194 60.17 7.77 -46.65
C THR A 194 60.55 7.36 -48.04
N VAL A 195 60.15 8.13 -49.01
CA VAL A 195 60.53 7.99 -50.40
C VAL A 195 61.37 9.22 -50.75
N THR A 196 62.63 9.04 -50.96
CA THR A 196 63.50 10.12 -51.37
C THR A 196 63.49 10.16 -52.94
N ILE A 197 63.10 11.30 -53.46
CA ILE A 197 63.18 11.58 -54.88
C ILE A 197 64.48 12.30 -55.08
N ALA A 198 65.41 11.70 -55.84
CA ALA A 198 66.65 12.36 -56.20
C ALA A 198 66.32 13.56 -57.09
N ASP A 199 66.72 14.73 -56.61
CA ASP A 199 66.57 15.96 -57.38
C ASP A 199 67.60 15.94 -58.51
N GLY A 200 67.15 15.98 -59.75
CA GLY A 200 68.05 16.10 -60.85
C GLY A 200 68.01 15.02 -61.97
N SER A 201 66.94 14.30 -62.14
CA SER A 201 66.73 13.63 -63.43
C SER A 201 66.40 14.68 -64.53
N GLU A 202 67.37 15.05 -65.35
CA GLU A 202 67.12 15.83 -66.54
C GLU A 202 66.04 15.13 -67.37
N VAL A 203 64.96 15.86 -67.64
CA VAL A 203 64.00 15.45 -68.70
C VAL A 203 64.71 15.69 -69.99
N ALA A 204 65.25 14.62 -70.61
CA ALA A 204 65.66 14.67 -71.98
C ALA A 204 64.43 14.82 -72.87
N TYR A 205 64.34 15.90 -73.57
CA TYR A 205 63.35 16.15 -74.58
C TYR A 205 63.53 15.21 -75.82
#